data_113c7c082ee9c98363cb3ef41528ec42
#
_entry.id   113c7c082ee9c98363cb3ef41528ec42
#
_cell.length_a   1.000
_cell.length_b   1.000
_cell.length_c   1.000
_cell.angle_alpha   90.00
_cell.angle_beta   90.00
_cell.angle_gamma   90.00
#
_symmetry.space_group_name_H-M   'P 1'
#
loop_
_entity.id
_entity.type
_entity.pdbx_description
1 polymer ?
#
loop_
_entity_poly.entity_id
_entity_poly.type
_entity_poly.pdbx_seq_one_letter_code
_entity_poly.pdbx_strand_id
1 'polypeptide(L)'
;MFKPRLNLKDKKAQSTVLLLIFEHNNKRIRYSTGISVPTKHWNKKTMFLRENREFSDAQKINTEIKRIKDTASDANEYYTKMGVEPTVFQIKEKYIEFLSNPKKQASA
;
A
#
# COMPACT_ATOMS: atom_id res chain seq x y z
N MET A 1 -14.35 5.78 -6.86
CA MET A 1 -13.00 5.56 -7.43
C MET A 1 -12.07 4.94 -6.39
N PHE A 2 -11.35 3.91 -6.77
CA PHE A 2 -10.44 3.22 -5.86
C PHE A 2 -9.17 4.04 -5.62
N LYS A 3 -8.85 4.29 -4.35
CA LYS A 3 -7.62 4.97 -3.96
C LYS A 3 -7.01 4.25 -2.78
N PRO A 4 -5.91 3.52 -2.98
CA PRO A 4 -5.22 2.89 -1.84
C PRO A 4 -4.54 3.96 -1.00
N ARG A 5 -4.63 3.82 0.31
CA ARG A 5 -4.01 4.74 1.27
C ARG A 5 -3.13 3.98 2.24
N LEU A 6 -2.10 4.64 2.70
CA LEU A 6 -1.23 4.11 3.73
C LEU A 6 -1.33 4.97 4.98
N ASN A 7 -1.55 4.32 6.12
CA ASN A 7 -1.65 5.00 7.41
C ASN A 7 -0.79 4.28 8.44
N LEU A 8 -0.36 5.03 9.44
CA LEU A 8 0.32 4.46 10.60
C LEU A 8 -0.71 3.73 11.47
N LYS A 9 -0.36 2.54 11.93
CA LYS A 9 -1.22 1.77 12.86
C LYS A 9 -1.33 2.48 14.19
N ASP A 10 -0.21 2.99 14.70
CA ASP A 10 -0.16 3.72 15.97
C ASP A 10 0.67 4.99 15.80
N LYS A 11 -0.01 6.13 15.72
CA LYS A 11 0.65 7.42 15.52
C LYS A 11 1.48 7.87 16.71
N LYS A 12 1.22 7.31 17.89
CA LYS A 12 1.89 7.70 19.13
C LYS A 12 3.13 6.88 19.42
N ALA A 13 3.29 5.72 18.79
CA ALA A 13 4.47 4.89 18.96
C ALA A 13 5.67 5.50 18.24
N GLN A 14 6.88 5.19 18.70
CA GLN A 14 8.09 5.63 18.03
C GLN A 14 8.23 4.96 16.67
N SER A 15 7.77 3.73 16.57
CA SER A 15 7.80 2.95 15.34
C SER A 15 6.51 2.15 15.27
N THR A 16 5.95 2.02 14.09
CA THR A 16 4.72 1.28 13.91
C THR A 16 4.63 0.69 12.50
N VAL A 17 3.74 -0.29 12.34
CA VAL A 17 3.49 -0.92 11.05
C VAL A 17 2.58 -0.02 10.22
N LEU A 18 2.85 0.02 8.90
CA LEU A 18 1.95 0.70 7.97
C LEU A 18 0.75 -0.19 7.65
N LEU A 19 -0.43 0.43 7.63
CA LEU A 19 -1.65 -0.22 7.19
C LEU A 19 -2.00 0.26 5.80
N LEU A 20 -2.30 -0.68 4.91
CA LEU A 20 -2.82 -0.38 3.59
C LEU A 20 -4.34 -0.41 3.67
N ILE A 21 -4.98 0.69 3.28
CA ILE A 21 -6.42 0.84 3.36
C ILE A 21 -6.99 0.76 1.95
N PHE A 22 -7.86 -0.22 1.72
CA PHE A 22 -8.62 -0.35 0.50
C PHE A 22 -9.99 0.27 0.72
N GLU A 23 -10.33 1.27 -0.08
CA GLU A 23 -11.63 1.93 0.00
C GLU A 23 -12.26 1.97 -1.38
N HIS A 24 -13.45 1.39 -1.51
CA HIS A 24 -14.14 1.30 -2.79
C HIS A 24 -15.64 1.08 -2.54
N ASN A 25 -16.48 1.85 -3.23
CA ASN A 25 -17.95 1.75 -3.12
C ASN A 25 -18.44 1.82 -1.67
N ASN A 26 -17.91 2.79 -0.91
CA ASN A 26 -18.27 3.04 0.50
C ASN A 26 -17.88 1.90 1.46
N LYS A 27 -17.08 0.96 0.99
CA LYS A 27 -16.52 -0.12 1.81
C LYS A 27 -15.05 0.15 2.06
N ARG A 28 -14.60 -0.16 3.27
CA ARG A 28 -13.21 0.04 3.66
C ARG A 28 -12.70 -1.18 4.41
N ILE A 29 -11.53 -1.65 4.01
CA ILE A 29 -10.83 -2.71 4.74
C ILE A 29 -9.38 -2.28 4.97
N ARG A 30 -8.79 -2.78 6.03
CA ARG A 30 -7.40 -2.52 6.40
C ARG A 30 -6.59 -3.80 6.25
N TYR A 31 -5.37 -3.64 5.78
CA TYR A 31 -4.47 -4.77 5.61
C TYR A 31 -3.07 -4.35 6.08
N SER A 32 -2.48 -5.14 6.97
CA SER A 32 -1.13 -4.84 7.46
C SER A 32 -0.11 -5.12 6.37
N THR A 33 0.75 -4.13 6.08
CA THR A 33 1.79 -4.30 5.07
C THR A 33 3.00 -5.08 5.58
N GLY A 34 3.14 -5.19 6.90
CA GLY A 34 4.33 -5.77 7.49
C GLY A 34 5.54 -4.86 7.49
N ILE A 35 5.40 -3.65 6.97
CA ILE A 35 6.50 -2.67 6.93
C ILE A 35 6.43 -1.78 8.15
N SER A 36 7.49 -1.79 8.97
CA SER A 36 7.60 -0.91 10.13
C SER A 36 8.34 0.36 9.74
N VAL A 37 7.85 1.50 10.21
CA VAL A 37 8.45 2.81 9.93
C VAL A 37 8.55 3.63 11.20
N PRO A 38 9.58 4.49 11.32
CA PRO A 38 9.62 5.46 12.42
C PRO A 38 8.56 6.54 12.17
N THR A 39 7.70 6.75 13.16
CA THR A 39 6.58 7.67 13.03
C THR A 39 7.01 9.11 12.75
N LYS A 40 8.12 9.52 13.33
CA LYS A 40 8.62 10.91 13.16
C LYS A 40 9.06 11.21 11.73
N HIS A 41 9.40 10.20 10.95
CA HIS A 41 9.87 10.39 9.57
C HIS A 41 8.75 10.16 8.55
N TRP A 42 7.57 9.79 9.00
CA TRP A 42 6.44 9.52 8.10
C TRP A 42 5.81 10.81 7.60
N ASN A 43 5.70 10.95 6.29
CA ASN A 43 5.01 12.08 5.67
C ASN A 43 3.65 11.61 5.15
N LYS A 44 2.59 12.00 5.85
CA LYS A 44 1.24 11.55 5.50
C LYS A 44 0.71 12.15 4.19
N LYS A 45 1.31 13.25 3.72
CA LYS A 45 0.90 13.86 2.44
C LYS A 45 1.40 13.06 1.26
N THR A 46 2.66 12.66 1.28
CA THR A 46 3.28 11.87 0.21
C THR A 46 3.08 10.38 0.42
N MET A 47 2.78 9.96 1.65
CA MET A 47 2.72 8.56 2.07
C MET A 47 4.05 7.84 1.84
N PHE A 48 5.14 8.57 2.11
CA PHE A 48 6.51 8.06 2.08
C PHE A 48 7.23 8.54 3.33
N LEU A 49 8.40 7.94 3.60
CA LEU A 49 9.28 8.43 4.63
C LEU A 49 10.08 9.63 4.11
N ARG A 50 10.33 10.60 5.00
CA ARG A 50 11.21 11.70 4.68
C ARG A 50 12.64 11.18 4.66
N GLU A 51 13.36 11.46 3.59
CA GLU A 51 14.76 11.10 3.51
C GLU A 51 15.57 12.02 4.43
N ASN A 52 16.47 11.40 5.19
CA ASN A 52 17.16 12.08 6.27
C ASN A 52 18.48 11.37 6.51
N ARG A 53 19.54 12.12 6.83
CA ARG A 53 20.86 11.56 7.10
C ARG A 53 20.86 10.63 8.32
N GLU A 54 19.98 10.90 9.28
CA GLU A 54 19.87 10.09 10.49
C GLU A 54 19.21 8.75 10.25
N PHE A 55 18.48 8.62 9.15
CA PHE A 55 17.75 7.39 8.84
C PHE A 55 18.07 6.96 7.41
N SER A 56 19.15 6.22 7.28
CA SER A 56 19.65 5.78 5.97
C SER A 56 18.76 4.76 5.27
N ASP A 57 17.87 4.10 6.00
CA ASP A 57 17.00 3.07 5.43
C ASP A 57 15.75 3.64 4.75
N ALA A 58 15.53 4.95 4.83
CA ALA A 58 14.34 5.59 4.28
C ALA A 58 14.15 5.26 2.80
N GLN A 59 15.20 5.33 2.01
CA GLN A 59 15.14 5.07 0.58
C GLN A 59 14.73 3.61 0.29
N LYS A 60 15.29 2.68 1.04
CA LYS A 60 14.97 1.26 0.90
C LYS A 60 13.51 0.99 1.24
N ILE A 61 13.04 1.56 2.35
CA ILE A 61 11.66 1.40 2.79
C ILE A 61 10.71 2.07 1.80
N ASN A 62 11.05 3.25 1.29
CA ASN A 62 10.24 3.94 0.30
C ASN A 62 10.08 3.13 -0.99
N THR A 63 11.11 2.39 -1.39
CA THR A 63 11.02 1.49 -2.54
C THR A 63 9.98 0.40 -2.30
N GLU A 64 9.96 -0.17 -1.08
CA GLU A 64 8.95 -1.15 -0.70
C GLU A 64 7.55 -0.54 -0.68
N ILE A 65 7.43 0.67 -0.16
CA ILE A 65 6.14 1.38 -0.10
C ILE A 65 5.61 1.63 -1.52
N LYS A 66 6.47 2.07 -2.43
CA LYS A 66 6.08 2.30 -3.82
C LYS A 66 5.58 1.00 -4.46
N ARG A 67 6.28 -0.09 -4.23
CA ARG A 67 5.86 -1.40 -4.75
C ARG A 67 4.47 -1.79 -4.26
N ILE A 68 4.19 -1.56 -2.98
CA ILE A 68 2.88 -1.85 -2.40
C ILE A 68 1.78 -1.00 -3.02
N LYS A 69 2.03 0.30 -3.17
CA LYS A 69 1.06 1.21 -3.81
C LYS A 69 0.78 0.79 -5.25
N ASP A 70 1.83 0.49 -6.01
CA ASP A 70 1.69 0.11 -7.41
C ASP A 70 0.95 -1.22 -7.53
N THR A 71 1.26 -2.17 -6.66
CA THR A 71 0.59 -3.47 -6.65
C THR A 71 -0.90 -3.33 -6.35
N ALA A 72 -1.25 -2.47 -5.39
CA ALA A 72 -2.66 -2.22 -5.07
C ALA A 72 -3.40 -1.60 -6.25
N SER A 73 -2.77 -0.65 -6.94
CA SER A 73 -3.36 -0.02 -8.12
C SER A 73 -3.54 -1.04 -9.26
N ASP A 74 -2.54 -1.90 -9.47
CA ASP A 74 -2.62 -2.93 -10.50
C ASP A 74 -3.72 -3.94 -10.21
N ALA A 75 -3.95 -4.26 -8.94
CA ALA A 75 -5.04 -5.15 -8.54
C ALA A 75 -6.40 -4.57 -8.94
N ASN A 76 -6.59 -3.28 -8.74
CA ASN A 76 -7.81 -2.61 -9.17
C ASN A 76 -7.92 -2.57 -10.69
N GLU A 77 -6.83 -2.23 -11.38
CA GLU A 77 -6.82 -2.15 -12.84
C GLU A 77 -7.13 -3.50 -13.50
N TYR A 78 -6.74 -4.59 -12.87
CA TYR A 78 -7.03 -5.92 -13.38
C TYR A 78 -8.53 -6.09 -13.64
N TYR A 79 -9.37 -5.68 -12.69
CA TYR A 79 -10.81 -5.77 -12.83
C TYR A 79 -11.36 -4.72 -13.78
N THR A 80 -10.79 -3.53 -13.76
CA THR A 80 -11.20 -2.44 -14.65
C THR A 80 -11.00 -2.85 -16.12
N LYS A 81 -9.88 -3.46 -16.44
CA LYS A 81 -9.58 -3.91 -17.80
C LYS A 81 -10.51 -5.03 -18.24
N MET A 82 -11.01 -5.82 -17.31
CA MET A 82 -11.98 -6.88 -17.59
C MET A 82 -13.41 -6.37 -17.69
N GLY A 83 -13.64 -5.09 -17.41
CA GLY A 83 -14.98 -4.52 -17.40
C GLY A 83 -15.80 -4.98 -16.21
N VAL A 84 -15.16 -5.40 -15.13
CA VAL A 84 -15.83 -5.90 -13.92
C VAL A 84 -15.70 -4.88 -12.81
N GLU A 85 -16.79 -4.65 -12.08
CA GLU A 85 -16.78 -3.81 -10.88
C GLU A 85 -16.41 -4.67 -9.68
N PRO A 86 -15.20 -4.54 -9.12
CA PRO A 86 -14.78 -5.39 -8.01
C PRO A 86 -15.31 -4.91 -6.67
N THR A 87 -15.37 -5.82 -5.70
CA THR A 87 -15.54 -5.45 -4.29
C THR A 87 -14.15 -5.17 -3.70
N VAL A 88 -14.13 -4.49 -2.52
CA VAL A 88 -12.84 -4.24 -1.85
C VAL A 88 -12.14 -5.56 -1.50
N PHE A 89 -12.90 -6.60 -1.19
CA PHE A 89 -12.35 -7.92 -0.86
C PHE A 89 -11.68 -8.55 -2.08
N GLN A 90 -12.28 -8.41 -3.25
CA GLN A 90 -11.70 -8.91 -4.49
C GLN A 90 -10.39 -8.19 -4.82
N ILE A 91 -10.37 -6.87 -4.65
CA ILE A 91 -9.17 -6.07 -4.88
C ILE A 91 -8.06 -6.51 -3.92
N LYS A 92 -8.39 -6.71 -2.64
CA LYS A 92 -7.43 -7.16 -1.63
C LYS A 92 -6.85 -8.54 -2.00
N GLU A 93 -7.70 -9.48 -2.39
CA GLU A 93 -7.24 -10.82 -2.75
C GLU A 93 -6.31 -10.78 -3.96
N LYS A 94 -6.66 -9.96 -4.96
CA LYS A 94 -5.82 -9.82 -6.15
C LYS A 94 -4.49 -9.13 -5.80
N TYR A 95 -4.53 -8.17 -4.90
CA TYR A 95 -3.32 -7.53 -4.39
C TYR A 95 -2.39 -8.55 -3.74
N ILE A 96 -2.93 -9.41 -2.89
CA ILE A 96 -2.14 -10.44 -2.21
C ILE A 96 -1.55 -11.42 -3.24
N GLU A 97 -2.33 -11.81 -4.24
CA GLU A 97 -1.87 -12.68 -5.31
C GLU A 97 -0.70 -12.05 -6.08
N PHE A 98 -0.83 -10.79 -6.47
CA PHE A 98 0.22 -10.08 -7.19
C PHE A 98 1.47 -9.89 -6.34
N LEU A 99 1.29 -9.62 -5.05
CA LEU A 99 2.40 -9.44 -4.13
C LEU A 99 3.19 -10.73 -3.95
N SER A 100 2.49 -11.87 -3.86
CA SER A 100 3.11 -13.18 -3.68
C SER A 100 3.71 -13.71 -4.99
N ASN A 101 3.20 -13.27 -6.13
CA ASN A 101 3.65 -13.74 -7.43
C ASN A 101 3.75 -12.58 -8.41
N PRO A 102 4.86 -11.83 -8.36
CA PRO A 102 5.05 -10.65 -9.22
C PRO A 102 4.96 -10.94 -10.70
N LYS A 103 5.20 -12.17 -11.13
CA LYS A 103 5.12 -12.56 -12.54
C LYS A 103 3.70 -12.53 -13.09
N LYS A 104 2.70 -12.69 -12.21
CA LYS A 104 1.30 -12.59 -12.61
C LYS A 104 0.82 -11.15 -12.68
N GLN A 105 1.57 -10.26 -12.07
CA GLN A 105 1.30 -8.84 -12.13
C GLN A 105 1.65 -8.37 -13.54
N ALA A 106 0.64 -8.30 -14.38
CA ALA A 106 0.82 -7.94 -15.77
C ALA A 106 1.05 -6.44 -15.91
N SER A 107 2.15 -6.00 -15.44
CA SER A 107 2.60 -4.62 -15.61
C SER A 107 3.45 -4.50 -16.84
N ALA A 108 3.02 -5.07 -17.88
CA ALA A 108 3.73 -4.92 -19.13
C ALA A 108 3.64 -3.49 -19.60
#